data_0687f5e8df78f4aff31f990bef762f03
#
_entry.id   0687f5e8df78f4aff31f990bef762f03
#
_cell.length_a   1.000
_cell.length_b   1.000
_cell.length_c   1.000
_cell.angle_alpha   90.00
_cell.angle_beta   90.00
_cell.angle_gamma   90.00
#
_symmetry.space_group_name_H-M   'P 1'
#
loop_
_entity.id
_entity.type
_entity.pdbx_description
1 polymer ?
#
loop_
_entity_poly.entity_id
_entity_poly.type
_entity_poly.pdbx_seq_one_letter_code
_entity_poly.pdbx_strand_id
1 'polypeptide(L)'
;MTDYQKLKSIIDEIDVLISAEITSSAPSFQAWKTKAERFLIKKYGKNSLEYEKFVKTSFSLLFYTTDTPDSAFIEACKDGLVTTKAIFLTYLDEMQEQKEVCEVKNCLNGQLAYEKIFIVHGHNGELKQSVARVIEKQGIKAIILSEQANKGRTII
;
A
#
# COMPACT_ATOMS: atom_id res chain seq x y z
N MET A 1 5.50 5.13 13.08
CA MET A 1 5.88 5.57 11.73
C MET A 1 5.50 4.47 10.76
N THR A 2 4.57 4.74 9.84
CA THR A 2 4.09 3.78 8.85
C THR A 2 5.16 3.52 7.77
N ASP A 3 5.04 2.41 7.00
CA ASP A 3 5.98 2.14 5.91
C ASP A 3 5.92 3.21 4.82
N TYR A 4 4.73 3.74 4.56
CA TYR A 4 4.53 4.91 3.69
C TYR A 4 5.36 6.13 4.12
N GLN A 5 5.29 6.49 5.41
CA GLN A 5 6.05 7.62 5.95
C GLN A 5 7.56 7.39 5.90
N LYS A 6 8.01 6.13 6.08
CA LYS A 6 9.44 5.78 5.97
C LYS A 6 9.93 5.92 4.54
N LEU A 7 9.19 5.37 3.56
CA LEU A 7 9.56 5.47 2.15
C LEU A 7 9.57 6.93 1.71
N LYS A 8 8.57 7.72 2.10
CA LYS A 8 8.53 9.15 1.81
C LYS A 8 9.75 9.88 2.36
N SER A 9 10.16 9.61 3.62
CA SER A 9 11.38 10.19 4.19
C SER A 9 12.64 9.81 3.41
N ILE A 10 12.74 8.58 2.91
CA ILE A 10 13.87 8.12 2.08
C ILE A 10 13.89 8.85 0.74
N ILE A 11 12.72 9.13 0.15
CA ILE A 11 12.58 9.88 -1.10
C ILE A 11 12.96 11.36 -0.87
N ASP A 12 12.50 11.98 0.21
CA ASP A 12 12.80 13.38 0.53
C ASP A 12 14.33 13.58 0.76
N GLU A 13 15.02 12.60 1.32
CA GLU A 13 16.48 12.61 1.48
C GLU A 13 17.23 12.60 0.13
N ILE A 14 16.66 12.05 -0.94
CA ILE A 14 17.27 12.07 -2.29
C ILE A 14 17.47 13.50 -2.78
N ASP A 15 16.49 14.39 -2.59
CA ASP A 15 16.60 15.77 -3.03
C ASP A 15 17.73 16.53 -2.30
N VAL A 16 17.94 16.22 -1.03
CA VAL A 16 19.05 16.76 -0.25
C VAL A 16 20.39 16.27 -0.81
N LEU A 17 20.49 14.97 -1.12
CA LEU A 17 21.71 14.38 -1.67
C LEU A 17 22.05 14.94 -3.07
N ILE A 18 21.03 15.13 -3.92
CA ILE A 18 21.20 15.73 -5.25
C ILE A 18 21.69 17.19 -5.12
N SER A 19 21.10 17.96 -4.20
CA SER A 19 21.48 19.36 -3.97
C SER A 19 22.88 19.52 -3.39
N ALA A 20 23.40 18.50 -2.71
CA ALA A 20 24.73 18.48 -2.13
C ALA A 20 25.85 18.12 -3.11
N GLU A 21 25.51 17.82 -4.39
CA GLU A 21 26.46 17.47 -5.46
C GLU A 21 27.51 16.43 -5.02
N ILE A 22 27.07 15.36 -4.38
CA ILE A 22 27.93 14.33 -3.82
C ILE A 22 28.20 13.17 -4.79
N THR A 23 29.27 12.46 -4.54
CA THR A 23 29.58 11.20 -5.22
C THR A 23 29.04 10.00 -4.45
N SER A 24 28.96 8.85 -5.12
CA SER A 24 28.52 7.58 -4.51
C SER A 24 29.44 7.09 -3.34
N SER A 25 30.65 7.62 -3.19
CA SER A 25 31.57 7.34 -2.10
C SER A 25 31.29 8.18 -0.84
N ALA A 26 30.48 9.23 -0.93
CA ALA A 26 30.19 10.11 0.20
C ALA A 26 29.49 9.35 1.35
N PRO A 27 29.88 9.59 2.62
CA PRO A 27 29.27 8.92 3.78
C PRO A 27 27.76 9.12 3.88
N SER A 28 27.24 10.30 3.51
CA SER A 28 25.81 10.62 3.49
C SER A 28 25.07 9.75 2.48
N PHE A 29 25.62 9.55 1.28
CA PHE A 29 25.06 8.64 0.29
C PHE A 29 25.04 7.19 0.78
N GLN A 30 26.14 6.71 1.37
CA GLN A 30 26.22 5.33 1.87
C GLN A 30 25.22 5.08 3.01
N ALA A 31 25.03 6.05 3.90
CA ALA A 31 24.03 5.98 4.96
C ALA A 31 22.60 5.89 4.39
N TRP A 32 22.28 6.77 3.43
CA TRP A 32 21.00 6.75 2.73
C TRP A 32 20.77 5.42 2.00
N LYS A 33 21.76 4.94 1.23
CA LYS A 33 21.68 3.68 0.48
C LYS A 33 21.38 2.51 1.42
N THR A 34 22.10 2.41 2.53
CA THR A 34 21.89 1.37 3.56
C THR A 34 20.47 1.45 4.15
N LYS A 35 19.97 2.66 4.39
CA LYS A 35 18.60 2.89 4.90
C LYS A 35 17.55 2.41 3.90
N ALA A 36 17.72 2.73 2.62
CA ALA A 36 16.84 2.29 1.52
C ALA A 36 16.86 0.76 1.35
N GLU A 37 18.05 0.14 1.34
CA GLU A 37 18.20 -1.32 1.27
C GLU A 37 17.47 -2.03 2.42
N ARG A 38 17.70 -1.58 3.66
CA ARG A 38 17.03 -2.17 4.84
C ARG A 38 15.53 -2.03 4.80
N PHE A 39 15.04 -0.89 4.29
CA PHE A 39 13.60 -0.69 4.10
C PHE A 39 13.03 -1.70 3.10
N LEU A 40 13.64 -1.83 1.92
CA LEU A 40 13.18 -2.75 0.87
C LEU A 40 13.21 -4.21 1.33
N ILE A 41 14.30 -4.65 1.97
CA ILE A 41 14.42 -6.01 2.50
C ILE A 41 13.33 -6.28 3.55
N LYS A 42 13.06 -5.33 4.43
CA LYS A 42 12.05 -5.47 5.47
C LYS A 42 10.63 -5.51 4.91
N LYS A 43 10.34 -4.71 3.89
CA LYS A 43 9.00 -4.56 3.31
C LYS A 43 8.67 -5.64 2.30
N TYR A 44 9.60 -5.93 1.38
CA TYR A 44 9.37 -6.80 0.23
C TYR A 44 10.16 -8.12 0.30
N GLY A 45 11.23 -8.16 1.09
CA GLY A 45 12.11 -9.32 1.20
C GLY A 45 13.37 -9.19 0.34
N LYS A 46 14.39 -9.99 0.68
CA LYS A 46 15.71 -9.95 0.01
C LYS A 46 15.67 -10.47 -1.43
N ASN A 47 14.72 -11.34 -1.77
CA ASN A 47 14.59 -11.93 -3.11
C ASN A 47 13.46 -11.26 -3.90
N SER A 48 13.03 -10.08 -3.53
CA SER A 48 11.98 -9.33 -4.22
C SER A 48 12.51 -8.61 -5.46
N LEU A 49 11.62 -8.38 -6.41
CA LEU A 49 11.91 -7.63 -7.63
C LEU A 49 12.28 -6.17 -7.32
N GLU A 50 11.63 -5.60 -6.31
CA GLU A 50 11.85 -4.23 -5.85
C GLU A 50 13.27 -4.06 -5.31
N TYR A 51 13.75 -4.99 -4.50
CA TYR A 51 15.11 -4.99 -3.98
C TYR A 51 16.13 -5.23 -5.10
N GLU A 52 15.87 -6.19 -6.00
CA GLU A 52 16.74 -6.48 -7.13
C GLU A 52 16.91 -5.28 -8.08
N LYS A 53 15.82 -4.57 -8.40
CA LYS A 53 15.86 -3.34 -9.20
C LYS A 53 16.72 -2.26 -8.55
N PHE A 54 16.56 -2.07 -7.25
CA PHE A 54 17.36 -1.09 -6.51
C PHE A 54 18.86 -1.42 -6.53
N VAL A 55 19.22 -2.68 -6.28
CA VAL A 55 20.63 -3.12 -6.30
C VAL A 55 21.28 -3.00 -7.69
N LYS A 56 20.50 -3.22 -8.75
CA LYS A 56 20.97 -3.07 -10.14
C LYS A 56 21.11 -1.62 -10.59
N THR A 57 20.56 -0.66 -9.87
CA THR A 57 20.70 0.76 -10.18
C THR A 57 22.16 1.19 -9.96
N SER A 58 22.79 1.71 -11.01
CA SER A 58 24.15 2.24 -10.93
C SER A 58 24.13 3.67 -10.37
N PHE A 59 25.03 3.95 -9.44
CA PHE A 59 25.24 5.28 -8.86
C PHE A 59 26.66 5.79 -9.12
N SER A 60 27.39 5.11 -9.98
CA SER A 60 28.77 5.48 -10.35
C SER A 60 29.05 5.12 -11.79
N LEU A 61 30.11 5.68 -12.34
CA LEU A 61 30.56 5.31 -13.67
C LEU A 61 31.04 3.85 -13.68
N LEU A 62 30.67 3.12 -14.75
CA LEU A 62 31.13 1.75 -14.98
C LEU A 62 32.59 1.73 -15.47
N PHE A 63 32.98 2.74 -16.24
CA PHE A 63 34.32 2.89 -16.80
C PHE A 63 34.79 4.33 -16.58
N TYR A 64 36.01 4.50 -16.11
CA TYR A 64 36.62 5.81 -15.93
C TYR A 64 38.14 5.71 -16.16
N THR A 65 38.76 6.81 -16.51
CA THR A 65 40.20 6.95 -16.72
C THR A 65 40.75 7.94 -15.68
N THR A 66 42.10 8.05 -15.60
CA THR A 66 42.75 9.04 -14.72
C THR A 66 42.38 10.48 -15.03
N ASP A 67 41.92 10.76 -16.25
CA ASP A 67 41.51 12.10 -16.69
C ASP A 67 40.01 12.36 -16.57
N THR A 68 39.25 11.41 -16.00
CA THR A 68 37.81 11.58 -15.77
C THR A 68 37.57 12.63 -14.69
N PRO A 69 36.85 13.74 -15.01
CA PRO A 69 36.64 14.81 -14.04
C PRO A 69 35.68 14.36 -12.91
N ASP A 70 35.87 14.92 -11.73
CA ASP A 70 35.04 14.63 -10.54
C ASP A 70 33.55 14.91 -10.81
N SER A 71 33.25 15.91 -11.65
CA SER A 71 31.89 16.24 -12.05
C SER A 71 31.14 15.06 -12.71
N ALA A 72 31.84 14.19 -13.45
CA ALA A 72 31.25 13.02 -14.08
C ALA A 72 30.78 11.97 -13.04
N PHE A 73 31.49 11.84 -11.91
CA PHE A 73 31.08 10.95 -10.82
C PHE A 73 29.87 11.53 -10.05
N ILE A 74 29.81 12.85 -9.89
CA ILE A 74 28.66 13.54 -9.29
C ILE A 74 27.43 13.36 -10.18
N GLU A 75 27.59 13.52 -11.50
CA GLU A 75 26.48 13.37 -12.47
C GLU A 75 25.97 11.93 -12.49
N ALA A 76 26.85 10.93 -12.54
CA ALA A 76 26.46 9.53 -12.49
C ALA A 76 25.72 9.17 -11.17
N CYS A 77 26.15 9.72 -10.05
CA CYS A 77 25.47 9.54 -8.76
C CYS A 77 24.06 10.19 -8.79
N LYS A 78 23.97 11.41 -9.33
CA LYS A 78 22.70 12.13 -9.49
C LYS A 78 21.71 11.37 -10.39
N ASP A 79 22.16 10.83 -11.51
CA ASP A 79 21.32 10.04 -12.42
C ASP A 79 20.76 8.79 -11.75
N GLY A 80 21.60 8.08 -10.99
CA GLY A 80 21.18 6.94 -10.18
C GLY A 80 20.15 7.33 -9.11
N LEU A 81 20.33 8.46 -8.44
CA LEU A 81 19.40 9.00 -7.46
C LEU A 81 18.05 9.40 -8.08
N VAL A 82 18.06 10.08 -9.24
CA VAL A 82 16.85 10.46 -9.97
C VAL A 82 16.09 9.23 -10.42
N THR A 83 16.77 8.22 -10.96
CA THR A 83 16.16 6.95 -11.36
C THR A 83 15.54 6.24 -10.16
N THR A 84 16.25 6.17 -9.04
CA THR A 84 15.73 5.55 -7.81
C THR A 84 14.53 6.31 -7.26
N LYS A 85 14.55 7.64 -7.32
CA LYS A 85 13.41 8.47 -6.89
C LYS A 85 12.17 8.16 -7.70
N ALA A 86 12.27 8.05 -9.03
CA ALA A 86 11.15 7.71 -9.90
C ALA A 86 10.57 6.33 -9.56
N ILE A 87 11.43 5.32 -9.33
CA ILE A 87 11.00 3.97 -8.92
C ILE A 87 10.33 3.99 -7.54
N PHE A 88 10.87 4.72 -6.56
CA PHE A 88 10.30 4.79 -5.21
C PHE A 88 8.98 5.54 -5.16
N LEU A 89 8.77 6.52 -6.04
CA LEU A 89 7.47 7.18 -6.18
C LEU A 89 6.39 6.21 -6.64
N THR A 90 6.68 5.32 -7.62
CA THR A 90 5.71 4.28 -8.02
C THR A 90 5.37 3.35 -6.87
N TYR A 91 6.35 2.95 -6.06
CA TYR A 91 6.08 2.12 -4.87
C TYR A 91 5.26 2.86 -3.80
N LEU A 92 5.46 4.17 -3.68
CA LEU A 92 4.68 5.01 -2.76
C LEU A 92 3.21 5.10 -3.19
N ASP A 93 2.97 5.27 -4.49
CA ASP A 93 1.62 5.31 -5.09
C ASP A 93 0.90 3.97 -4.91
N GLU A 94 1.59 2.84 -5.18
CA GLU A 94 1.04 1.49 -4.95
C GLU A 94 0.66 1.26 -3.47
N MET A 95 1.48 1.76 -2.52
CA MET A 95 1.16 1.68 -1.09
C MET A 95 -0.07 2.53 -0.72
N GLN A 96 -0.27 3.65 -1.39
CA GLN A 96 -1.42 4.51 -1.16
C GLN A 96 -2.70 3.86 -1.70
N GLU A 97 -2.68 3.32 -2.91
CA GLU A 97 -3.80 2.58 -3.50
C GLU A 97 -4.19 1.37 -2.64
N GLN A 98 -3.21 0.59 -2.15
CA GLN A 98 -3.47 -0.53 -1.25
C GLN A 98 -4.14 -0.09 0.06
N LYS A 99 -3.78 1.07 0.58
CA LYS A 99 -4.39 1.63 1.79
C LYS A 99 -5.85 2.02 1.53
N GLU A 100 -6.13 2.69 0.43
CA GLU A 100 -7.49 3.08 0.03
C GLU A 100 -8.38 1.84 -0.20
N VAL A 101 -7.85 0.81 -0.89
CA VAL A 101 -8.56 -0.47 -1.08
C VAL A 101 -8.78 -1.20 0.25
N CYS A 102 -7.83 -1.13 1.20
CA CYS A 102 -8.01 -1.69 2.54
C CYS A 102 -9.03 -0.90 3.36
N GLU A 103 -9.05 0.43 3.25
CA GLU A 103 -10.06 1.27 3.91
C GLU A 103 -11.44 1.03 3.32
N VAL A 104 -11.58 0.89 2.01
CA VAL A 104 -12.84 0.51 1.35
C VAL A 104 -13.25 -0.93 1.74
N LYS A 105 -12.32 -1.89 1.80
CA LYS A 105 -12.61 -3.25 2.28
C LYS A 105 -12.91 -3.28 3.78
N ASN A 106 -12.27 -2.45 4.58
CA ASN A 106 -12.58 -2.31 6.01
C ASN A 106 -13.88 -1.52 6.23
N CYS A 107 -14.26 -0.59 5.36
CA CYS A 107 -15.60 -0.02 5.34
C CYS A 107 -16.65 -1.06 4.87
N LEU A 108 -16.28 -2.01 4.02
CA LEU A 108 -17.15 -3.13 3.61
C LEU A 108 -17.11 -4.32 4.61
N ASN A 109 -15.98 -4.54 5.29
CA ASN A 109 -15.82 -5.57 6.34
C ASN A 109 -15.87 -4.99 7.76
N GLY A 110 -15.67 -3.67 7.94
CA GLY A 110 -15.85 -2.92 9.16
C GLY A 110 -17.31 -2.60 9.35
N GLN A 111 -18.03 -3.59 9.86
CA GLN A 111 -19.32 -3.43 10.52
C GLN A 111 -20.31 -2.50 9.79
N LEU A 112 -20.80 -2.93 8.64
CA LEU A 112 -22.22 -3.06 8.56
C LEU A 112 -22.55 -4.18 9.57
N ALA A 113 -22.55 -3.90 10.83
CA ALA A 113 -23.27 -4.65 11.83
C ALA A 113 -24.76 -4.41 11.47
N TYR A 114 -25.20 -5.05 10.40
CA TYR A 114 -26.62 -5.26 10.23
C TYR A 114 -27.02 -6.18 11.38
N GLU A 115 -27.33 -5.59 12.51
CA GLU A 115 -27.91 -6.33 13.63
C GLU A 115 -29.16 -7.05 13.19
N LYS A 116 -29.78 -6.59 12.10
CA LYS A 116 -31.09 -7.06 11.63
C LYS A 116 -31.19 -6.99 10.11
N ILE A 117 -31.60 -8.09 9.47
CA ILE A 117 -31.95 -8.13 8.05
C ILE A 117 -33.43 -8.44 7.91
N PHE A 118 -34.16 -7.61 7.15
CA PHE A 118 -35.55 -7.86 6.83
C PHE A 118 -35.68 -8.79 5.65
N ILE A 119 -36.40 -9.90 5.82
CA ILE A 119 -36.71 -10.85 4.77
C ILE A 119 -38.14 -10.56 4.25
N VAL A 120 -38.20 -10.09 3.00
CA VAL A 120 -39.45 -9.95 2.26
C VAL A 120 -39.59 -11.18 1.38
N HIS A 121 -40.71 -11.90 1.48
CA HIS A 121 -40.94 -13.14 0.77
C HIS A 121 -42.34 -13.21 0.20
N GLY A 122 -42.53 -14.05 -0.87
CA GLY A 122 -43.83 -14.43 -1.39
C GLY A 122 -44.42 -15.61 -0.60
N HIS A 123 -45.20 -16.48 -1.29
CA HIS A 123 -45.97 -17.56 -0.67
C HIS A 123 -45.18 -18.80 -0.22
N ASN A 124 -43.87 -18.91 -0.52
CA ASN A 124 -43.08 -20.09 -0.18
C ASN A 124 -42.50 -19.99 1.25
N GLY A 125 -43.15 -20.67 2.22
CA GLY A 125 -42.78 -20.66 3.62
C GLY A 125 -41.47 -21.42 3.96
N GLU A 126 -41.15 -22.48 3.21
CA GLU A 126 -39.91 -23.29 3.48
C GLU A 126 -38.65 -22.53 3.07
N LEU A 127 -38.67 -21.86 1.94
CA LEU A 127 -37.56 -21.04 1.47
C LEU A 127 -37.23 -19.90 2.44
N LYS A 128 -38.26 -19.26 2.96
CA LYS A 128 -38.21 -18.20 3.95
C LYS A 128 -37.40 -18.61 5.19
N GLN A 129 -37.75 -19.79 5.76
CA GLN A 129 -37.09 -20.29 6.96
C GLN A 129 -35.63 -20.74 6.69
N SER A 130 -35.35 -21.30 5.52
CA SER A 130 -34.02 -21.69 5.10
C SER A 130 -33.09 -20.49 4.98
N VAL A 131 -33.56 -19.40 4.37
CA VAL A 131 -32.80 -18.14 4.26
C VAL A 131 -32.58 -17.52 5.63
N ALA A 132 -33.60 -17.46 6.50
CA ALA A 132 -33.46 -16.95 7.86
C ALA A 132 -32.37 -17.69 8.65
N ARG A 133 -32.35 -19.03 8.60
CA ARG A 133 -31.33 -19.86 9.28
C ARG A 133 -29.92 -19.61 8.74
N VAL A 134 -29.75 -19.36 7.43
CA VAL A 134 -28.44 -19.04 6.86
C VAL A 134 -27.93 -17.70 7.38
N ILE A 135 -28.80 -16.68 7.45
CA ILE A 135 -28.49 -15.36 7.96
C ILE A 135 -28.13 -15.41 9.46
N GLU A 136 -28.90 -16.14 10.25
CA GLU A 136 -28.68 -16.30 11.70
C GLU A 136 -27.36 -17.03 12.00
N LYS A 137 -26.95 -18.01 11.17
CA LYS A 137 -25.63 -18.66 11.29
C LYS A 137 -24.46 -17.71 11.10
N GLN A 138 -24.68 -16.57 10.44
CA GLN A 138 -23.68 -15.50 10.31
C GLN A 138 -23.71 -14.49 11.47
N GLY A 139 -24.49 -14.74 12.51
CA GLY A 139 -24.62 -13.86 13.67
C GLY A 139 -25.53 -12.64 13.47
N ILE A 140 -26.30 -12.61 12.38
CA ILE A 140 -27.19 -11.51 12.00
C ILE A 140 -28.63 -11.90 12.33
N LYS A 141 -29.40 -11.02 12.97
CA LYS A 141 -30.80 -11.29 13.28
C LYS A 141 -31.69 -11.18 12.05
N ALA A 142 -32.31 -12.28 11.64
CA ALA A 142 -33.28 -12.29 10.55
C ALA A 142 -34.66 -11.83 11.07
N ILE A 143 -35.29 -10.87 10.40
CA ILE A 143 -36.64 -10.40 10.70
C ILE A 143 -37.53 -10.74 9.51
N ILE A 144 -38.49 -11.60 9.73
CA ILE A 144 -39.47 -12.00 8.71
C ILE A 144 -40.68 -11.07 8.87
N LEU A 145 -41.00 -10.33 7.81
CA LEU A 145 -42.01 -9.25 7.85
C LEU A 145 -43.42 -9.78 8.19
N SER A 146 -43.77 -11.02 7.79
CA SER A 146 -45.07 -11.64 8.07
C SER A 146 -45.24 -12.13 9.52
N GLU A 147 -44.16 -12.21 10.29
CA GLU A 147 -44.21 -12.67 11.69
C GLU A 147 -44.19 -11.51 12.71
N GLN A 148 -44.01 -10.29 12.22
CA GLN A 148 -44.13 -9.10 13.07
C GLN A 148 -45.58 -8.63 13.09
N ALA A 149 -46.13 -8.53 14.31
CA ALA A 149 -47.45 -7.94 14.52
C ALA A 149 -47.48 -6.52 13.92
N ASN A 150 -48.31 -6.38 12.89
CA ASN A 150 -48.47 -5.11 12.17
C ASN A 150 -49.20 -4.12 13.10
N LYS A 151 -48.47 -3.35 13.89
CA LYS A 151 -49.03 -2.33 14.79
C LYS A 151 -49.68 -1.17 14.02
N GLY A 152 -50.53 -1.48 13.00
CA GLY A 152 -51.32 -0.49 12.27
C GLY A 152 -50.53 0.45 11.35
N ARG A 153 -49.25 0.11 10.99
CA ARG A 153 -48.47 0.90 10.04
C ARG A 153 -48.57 0.29 8.63
N THR A 154 -49.18 1.03 7.75
CA THR A 154 -49.22 0.71 6.30
C THR A 154 -47.79 0.85 5.75
N ILE A 155 -47.31 -0.21 5.11
CA ILE A 155 -46.07 -0.15 4.32
C ILE A 155 -46.45 0.41 2.97
N ILE A 156 -46.03 1.63 2.66
CA ILE A 156 -46.15 2.23 1.32
C ILE A 156 -44.90 1.85 0.54
#